data_8f49ebc05ef5e435ee6eb5c2b3a52ad7
#
_entry.id   8f49ebc05ef5e435ee6eb5c2b3a52ad7
#
_cell.length_a   1.000
_cell.length_b   1.000
_cell.length_c   1.000
_cell.angle_alpha   90.00
_cell.angle_beta   90.00
_cell.angle_gamma   90.00
#
_symmetry.space_group_name_H-M   'P 1'
#
loop_
_entity.id
_entity.type
_entity.pdbx_description
1 polymer ?
#
loop_
_entity_poly.entity_id
_entity_poly.type
_entity_poly.pdbx_seq_one_letter_code
_entity_poly.pdbx_strand_id
1 'polypeptide(L)'
;MANNKVTQTADPERAAFISIGGVEYELLLTTRATKEIAKRYGGLDNLGDRLMKAENFELALDEICWLIAMLANQTIMIHNLRHKDEPKPLLTEEELELLTSPFELADCKNAITEAMFKGAKRHIESEDNPDGGSDPKNAEVG
;
A
#
# COMPACT_ATOMS: atom_id res chain seq x y z
N MET A 1 4.35 9.13 25.66
CA MET A 1 4.82 8.04 25.12
C MET A 1 5.16 8.22 23.71
N ALA A 2 6.24 7.81 23.38
CA ALA A 2 6.66 7.99 22.01
C ALA A 2 5.75 7.23 21.08
N ASN A 3 5.42 7.87 20.01
CA ASN A 3 4.62 7.25 19.00
C ASN A 3 5.50 7.02 17.80
N ASN A 4 5.72 5.77 17.45
CA ASN A 4 6.61 5.44 16.33
C ASN A 4 5.96 5.66 14.98
N LYS A 5 4.71 6.01 14.97
CA LYS A 5 4.03 6.21 13.69
C LYS A 5 4.45 7.52 13.06
N VAL A 6 4.81 7.47 11.79
CA VAL A 6 5.13 8.67 11.06
C VAL A 6 3.88 9.49 10.85
N THR A 7 2.83 8.82 10.43
CA THR A 7 1.57 9.51 10.20
C THR A 7 0.49 8.45 10.26
N GLN A 8 -0.64 8.78 10.80
CA GLN A 8 -1.73 7.81 10.88
C GLN A 8 -2.99 8.52 10.44
N THR A 9 -3.15 8.65 9.15
CA THR A 9 -4.26 9.35 8.55
C THR A 9 -5.32 8.42 8.00
N ALA A 10 -5.00 7.14 7.86
CA ALA A 10 -5.92 6.22 7.24
C ALA A 10 -6.66 5.39 8.27
N ASP A 11 -7.88 5.04 7.94
CA ASP A 11 -8.66 4.07 8.68
C ASP A 11 -7.88 2.76 8.73
N PRO A 12 -7.74 2.12 9.89
CA PRO A 12 -7.02 0.85 9.96
C PRO A 12 -7.58 -0.21 9.03
N GLU A 13 -8.83 -0.10 8.62
CA GLU A 13 -9.40 -1.05 7.68
C GLU A 13 -8.94 -0.82 6.26
N ARG A 14 -8.27 0.29 5.99
CA ARG A 14 -7.77 0.59 4.66
C ARG A 14 -6.27 0.41 4.55
N ALA A 15 -5.56 0.33 5.65
CA ALA A 15 -4.11 0.38 5.65
C ALA A 15 -3.51 -0.86 6.28
N ALA A 16 -2.32 -1.20 5.84
CA ALA A 16 -1.46 -2.15 6.50
C ALA A 16 -0.31 -1.37 7.11
N PHE A 17 0.40 -1.99 8.04
CA PHE A 17 1.47 -1.30 8.75
C PHE A 17 2.75 -2.10 8.70
N ILE A 18 3.86 -1.40 8.54
CA ILE A 18 5.19 -2.02 8.59
C ILE A 18 6.10 -1.13 9.42
N SER A 19 7.20 -1.71 9.86
CA SER A 19 8.20 -0.99 10.62
C SER A 19 9.51 -1.00 9.85
N ILE A 20 10.06 0.18 9.61
CA ILE A 20 11.32 0.33 8.88
C ILE A 20 12.24 1.18 9.74
N GLY A 21 13.38 0.62 10.14
CA GLY A 21 14.34 1.39 10.92
C GLY A 21 13.76 1.91 12.22
N GLY A 22 12.83 1.16 12.82
CA GLY A 22 12.23 1.57 14.07
C GLY A 22 11.08 2.54 13.94
N VAL A 23 10.68 2.87 12.71
CA VAL A 23 9.59 3.80 12.45
C VAL A 23 8.46 3.04 11.79
N GLU A 24 7.25 3.25 12.27
CA GLU A 24 6.09 2.58 11.71
C GLU A 24 5.50 3.40 10.57
N TYR A 25 5.22 2.74 9.46
CA TYR A 25 4.62 3.38 8.28
C TYR A 25 3.30 2.72 7.95
N GLU A 26 2.37 3.53 7.46
CA GLU A 26 1.10 3.04 6.94
C GLU A 26 1.23 2.84 5.45
N LEU A 27 0.86 1.66 4.97
CA LEU A 27 0.80 1.38 3.55
C LEU A 27 -0.65 1.52 3.11
N LEU A 28 -0.89 2.40 2.17
CA LEU A 28 -2.25 2.74 1.77
C LEU A 28 -2.39 2.74 0.26
N LEU A 29 -3.37 2.02 -0.25
CA LEU A 29 -3.66 2.03 -1.68
C LEU A 29 -4.67 3.15 -1.96
N THR A 30 -4.16 4.22 -2.56
CA THR A 30 -4.99 5.35 -2.95
C THR A 30 -5.25 5.29 -4.45
N THR A 31 -6.07 6.22 -4.95
CA THR A 31 -6.28 6.35 -6.38
C THR A 31 -4.96 6.61 -7.09
N ARG A 32 -4.14 7.50 -6.54
CA ARG A 32 -2.84 7.80 -7.16
C ARG A 32 -1.96 6.56 -7.20
N ALA A 33 -1.87 5.84 -6.08
CA ALA A 33 -1.05 4.63 -6.05
C ALA A 33 -1.57 3.60 -7.04
N THR A 34 -2.88 3.46 -7.15
CA THR A 34 -3.46 2.52 -8.11
C THR A 34 -3.05 2.87 -9.53
N LYS A 35 -3.06 4.15 -9.87
CA LYS A 35 -2.66 4.58 -11.21
C LYS A 35 -1.19 4.28 -11.47
N GLU A 36 -0.35 4.56 -10.48
CA GLU A 36 1.09 4.33 -10.66
C GLU A 36 1.40 2.83 -10.77
N ILE A 37 0.74 2.03 -9.97
CA ILE A 37 0.94 0.59 -10.02
C ILE A 37 0.44 0.05 -11.38
N ALA A 38 -0.69 0.55 -11.84
CA ALA A 38 -1.21 0.11 -13.14
C ALA A 38 -0.25 0.47 -14.27
N LYS A 39 0.36 1.65 -14.20
CA LYS A 39 1.33 2.04 -15.22
C LYS A 39 2.53 1.10 -15.23
N ARG A 40 3.00 0.73 -14.05
CA ARG A 40 4.22 -0.06 -13.93
C ARG A 40 3.99 -1.53 -14.28
N TYR A 41 2.84 -2.08 -13.90
CA TYR A 41 2.59 -3.51 -14.04
C TYR A 41 1.48 -3.86 -15.02
N GLY A 42 0.76 -2.90 -15.49
CA GLY A 42 -0.36 -3.16 -16.37
C GLY A 42 -1.64 -3.49 -15.66
N GLY A 43 -1.64 -3.41 -14.32
CA GLY A 43 -2.84 -3.70 -13.54
C GLY A 43 -2.48 -4.34 -12.22
N LEU A 44 -3.43 -4.35 -11.30
CA LEU A 44 -3.18 -4.93 -9.97
C LEU A 44 -3.05 -6.45 -10.04
N ASP A 45 -3.74 -7.08 -10.97
CA ASP A 45 -3.64 -8.53 -11.13
C ASP A 45 -2.21 -8.93 -11.50
N ASN A 46 -1.61 -8.19 -12.41
CA ASN A 46 -0.24 -8.48 -12.83
C ASN A 46 0.73 -8.31 -11.69
N LEU A 47 0.47 -7.34 -10.82
CA LEU A 47 1.33 -7.13 -9.67
C LEU A 47 1.32 -8.35 -8.76
N GLY A 48 0.14 -8.91 -8.52
CA GLY A 48 0.04 -10.09 -7.68
C GLY A 48 0.91 -11.21 -8.23
N ASP A 49 0.80 -11.44 -9.54
CA ASP A 49 1.62 -12.48 -10.17
C ASP A 49 3.09 -12.18 -10.02
N ARG A 50 3.49 -10.93 -10.24
CA ARG A 50 4.91 -10.58 -10.15
C ARG A 50 5.45 -10.81 -8.75
N LEU A 51 4.70 -10.45 -7.73
CA LEU A 51 5.16 -10.64 -6.35
C LEU A 51 5.25 -12.11 -5.97
N MET A 52 4.25 -12.89 -6.38
CA MET A 52 4.19 -14.27 -5.96
C MET A 52 5.11 -15.18 -6.77
N LYS A 53 5.41 -14.79 -8.01
CA LYS A 53 6.17 -15.66 -8.90
C LYS A 53 7.54 -15.11 -9.26
N ALA A 54 8.01 -14.10 -8.54
CA ALA A 54 9.32 -13.52 -8.83
C ALA A 54 10.39 -14.56 -8.57
N GLU A 55 11.16 -14.87 -9.60
CA GLU A 55 12.22 -15.85 -9.49
C GLU A 55 13.57 -15.19 -9.29
N ASN A 56 13.72 -13.96 -9.77
CA ASN A 56 14.97 -13.24 -9.61
C ASN A 56 14.90 -12.49 -8.28
N PHE A 57 15.76 -12.89 -7.35
CA PHE A 57 15.72 -12.35 -6.00
C PHE A 57 16.01 -10.85 -5.99
N GLU A 58 17.02 -10.43 -6.75
CA GLU A 58 17.37 -9.01 -6.79
C GLU A 58 16.20 -8.19 -7.33
N LEU A 59 15.59 -8.66 -8.40
CA LEU A 59 14.47 -7.96 -9.00
C LEU A 59 13.29 -7.91 -8.05
N ALA A 60 13.08 -8.99 -7.30
CA ALA A 60 12.01 -9.01 -6.33
C ALA A 60 12.23 -7.97 -5.25
N LEU A 61 13.46 -7.81 -4.79
CA LEU A 61 13.77 -6.81 -3.78
C LEU A 61 13.51 -5.40 -4.30
N ASP A 62 13.90 -5.13 -5.55
CA ASP A 62 13.64 -3.83 -6.15
C ASP A 62 12.16 -3.54 -6.22
N GLU A 63 11.37 -4.54 -6.63
CA GLU A 63 9.93 -4.36 -6.72
C GLU A 63 9.32 -4.08 -5.36
N ILE A 64 9.76 -4.82 -4.36
CA ILE A 64 9.24 -4.63 -3.01
C ILE A 64 9.59 -3.24 -2.51
N CYS A 65 10.82 -2.78 -2.72
CA CYS A 65 11.20 -1.44 -2.28
C CYS A 65 10.35 -0.37 -2.95
N TRP A 66 10.13 -0.52 -4.26
CA TRP A 66 9.33 0.45 -4.98
C TRP A 66 7.90 0.49 -4.44
N LEU A 67 7.33 -0.68 -4.20
CA LEU A 67 5.96 -0.75 -3.72
C LEU A 67 5.82 -0.20 -2.30
N ILE A 68 6.76 -0.51 -1.42
CA ILE A 68 6.71 0.02 -0.07
C ILE A 68 6.78 1.55 -0.11
N ALA A 69 7.74 2.10 -0.86
CA ALA A 69 7.86 3.54 -0.96
C ALA A 69 6.58 4.15 -1.53
N MET A 70 6.05 3.54 -2.59
CA MET A 70 4.84 4.04 -3.22
C MET A 70 3.67 4.08 -2.23
N LEU A 71 3.43 2.97 -1.53
CA LEU A 71 2.27 2.88 -0.65
C LEU A 71 2.45 3.66 0.65
N ALA A 72 3.66 3.68 1.20
CA ALA A 72 3.92 4.42 2.42
C ALA A 72 3.84 5.92 2.18
N ASN A 73 4.28 6.37 1.02
CA ASN A 73 4.28 7.79 0.73
C ASN A 73 2.89 8.35 0.51
N GLN A 74 1.89 7.49 0.30
CA GLN A 74 0.53 7.99 0.15
C GLN A 74 0.06 8.67 1.43
N THR A 75 0.27 8.05 2.58
CA THR A 75 -0.15 8.66 3.84
C THR A 75 0.68 9.89 4.16
N ILE A 76 1.97 9.86 3.82
CA ILE A 76 2.82 11.02 4.04
C ILE A 76 2.37 12.19 3.17
N MET A 77 2.03 11.91 1.92
CA MET A 77 1.54 12.97 1.03
C MET A 77 0.20 13.52 1.50
N ILE A 78 -0.66 12.67 2.04
CA ILE A 78 -1.91 13.14 2.61
C ILE A 78 -1.64 14.06 3.80
N HIS A 79 -0.71 13.66 4.66
CA HIS A 79 -0.32 14.51 5.78
C HIS A 79 0.18 15.85 5.28
N ASN A 80 1.06 15.84 4.28
CA ASN A 80 1.64 17.08 3.78
C ASN A 80 0.60 17.97 3.11
N LEU A 81 -0.40 17.35 2.50
CA LEU A 81 -1.48 18.11 1.88
C LEU A 81 -2.30 18.85 2.93
N ARG A 82 -2.49 18.24 4.08
CA ARG A 82 -3.31 18.79 5.16
C ARG A 82 -2.52 19.64 6.14
N HIS A 83 -1.20 19.45 6.21
CA HIS A 83 -0.36 20.14 7.18
C HIS A 83 0.82 20.75 6.45
N LYS A 84 0.53 21.77 5.65
CA LYS A 84 1.57 22.34 4.78
C LYS A 84 2.65 23.06 5.56
N ASP A 85 2.37 23.43 6.80
CA ASP A 85 3.36 24.08 7.65
C ASP A 85 4.37 23.11 8.21
N GLU A 86 4.03 21.84 8.26
CA GLU A 86 4.90 20.84 8.85
C GLU A 86 4.98 19.61 7.96
N PRO A 87 5.56 19.78 6.77
CA PRO A 87 5.66 18.63 5.86
C PRO A 87 6.66 17.60 6.37
N LYS A 88 6.38 16.35 6.07
CA LYS A 88 7.28 15.26 6.40
C LYS A 88 7.96 14.78 5.14
N PRO A 89 9.20 14.31 5.26
CA PRO A 89 9.92 13.82 4.09
C PRO A 89 9.32 12.51 3.60
N LEU A 90 9.39 12.30 2.31
CA LEU A 90 8.95 11.05 1.73
C LEU A 90 9.97 9.96 2.00
N LEU A 91 9.48 8.74 2.09
CA LEU A 91 10.34 7.57 2.23
C LEU A 91 10.94 7.25 0.87
N THR A 92 12.25 7.05 0.81
CA THR A 92 12.93 6.76 -0.45
C THR A 92 13.29 5.29 -0.54
N GLU A 93 13.47 4.83 -1.78
CA GLU A 93 13.93 3.45 -1.97
C GLU A 93 15.32 3.25 -1.40
N GLU A 94 16.15 4.28 -1.48
CA GLU A 94 17.48 4.19 -0.91
C GLU A 94 17.44 3.95 0.59
N GLU A 95 16.53 4.65 1.28
CA GLU A 95 16.38 4.42 2.71
C GLU A 95 15.93 2.99 2.99
N LEU A 96 15.04 2.48 2.17
CA LEU A 96 14.58 1.11 2.34
C LEU A 96 15.70 0.12 2.16
N GLU A 97 16.53 0.34 1.13
CA GLU A 97 17.63 -0.58 0.87
C GLU A 97 18.65 -0.59 2.01
N LEU A 98 18.88 0.56 2.62
CA LEU A 98 19.90 0.67 3.64
C LEU A 98 19.41 0.36 5.04
N LEU A 99 18.12 0.53 5.30
CA LEU A 99 17.57 0.36 6.64
C LEU A 99 16.94 -1.00 6.87
N THR A 100 16.90 -1.86 5.86
CA THR A 100 16.27 -3.17 5.99
C THR A 100 17.23 -4.26 5.57
N SER A 101 16.89 -5.49 5.94
CA SER A 101 17.57 -6.67 5.44
C SER A 101 16.66 -7.36 4.43
N PRO A 102 17.21 -8.25 3.60
CA PRO A 102 16.37 -8.98 2.65
C PRO A 102 15.23 -9.75 3.29
N PHE A 103 15.46 -10.28 4.50
CA PHE A 103 14.39 -11.01 5.18
C PHE A 103 13.26 -10.07 5.59
N GLU A 104 13.62 -8.90 6.08
CA GLU A 104 12.62 -7.92 6.46
C GLU A 104 11.79 -7.48 5.26
N LEU A 105 12.47 -7.27 4.12
CA LEU A 105 11.76 -6.87 2.92
C LEU A 105 10.85 -7.99 2.43
N ALA A 106 11.31 -9.22 2.51
CA ALA A 106 10.48 -10.36 2.09
C ALA A 106 9.21 -10.44 2.95
N ASP A 107 9.35 -10.16 4.24
CA ASP A 107 8.18 -10.16 5.13
C ASP A 107 7.20 -9.06 4.74
N CYS A 108 7.68 -7.97 4.16
CA CYS A 108 6.80 -6.87 3.79
C CYS A 108 5.86 -7.21 2.65
N LYS A 109 6.12 -8.31 1.92
CA LYS A 109 5.22 -8.72 0.86
C LYS A 109 3.80 -8.93 1.38
N ASN A 110 3.68 -9.48 2.57
CA ASN A 110 2.35 -9.70 3.15
C ASN A 110 1.66 -8.38 3.43
N ALA A 111 2.40 -7.40 3.94
CA ALA A 111 1.81 -6.10 4.22
C ALA A 111 1.40 -5.39 2.93
N ILE A 112 2.21 -5.51 1.88
CA ILE A 112 1.85 -4.94 0.59
C ILE A 112 0.55 -5.56 0.09
N THR A 113 0.49 -6.88 0.13
CA THR A 113 -0.71 -7.59 -0.32
C THR A 113 -1.92 -7.18 0.51
N GLU A 114 -1.73 -7.07 1.81
CA GLU A 114 -2.82 -6.68 2.70
C GLU A 114 -3.32 -5.28 2.36
N ALA A 115 -2.40 -4.33 2.14
CA ALA A 115 -2.80 -2.96 1.83
C ALA A 115 -3.61 -2.92 0.53
N MET A 116 -3.16 -3.67 -0.46
CA MET A 116 -3.85 -3.68 -1.74
C MET A 116 -5.21 -4.36 -1.64
N PHE A 117 -5.27 -5.45 -0.89
CA PHE A 117 -6.54 -6.15 -0.69
C PHE A 117 -7.54 -5.28 0.05
N LYS A 118 -7.09 -4.60 1.10
CA LYS A 118 -7.98 -3.74 1.86
C LYS A 118 -8.49 -2.58 1.01
N GLY A 119 -7.62 -2.01 0.18
CA GLY A 119 -8.03 -0.95 -0.72
C GLY A 119 -9.08 -1.42 -1.72
N ALA A 120 -8.84 -2.57 -2.33
CA ALA A 120 -9.77 -3.12 -3.29
C ALA A 120 -11.09 -3.52 -2.63
N LYS A 121 -10.98 -4.11 -1.45
CA LYS A 121 -12.18 -4.55 -0.74
C LYS A 121 -13.10 -3.38 -0.41
N ARG A 122 -12.51 -2.27 0.06
CA ARG A 122 -13.32 -1.11 0.37
C ARG A 122 -14.03 -0.57 -0.86
N HIS A 123 -13.33 -0.58 -1.98
CA HIS A 123 -13.92 -0.13 -3.22
C HIS A 123 -15.11 -1.01 -3.60
N ILE A 124 -14.94 -2.31 -3.50
CA ILE A 124 -16.00 -3.25 -3.83
C ILE A 124 -17.19 -3.05 -2.92
N GLU A 125 -16.96 -2.92 -1.63
CA GLU A 125 -18.03 -2.73 -0.68
C GLU A 125 -18.81 -1.45 -0.95
N SER A 126 -18.10 -0.40 -1.36
CA SER A 126 -18.76 0.85 -1.69
C SER A 126 -19.70 0.70 -2.86
N GLU A 127 -19.26 -0.04 -3.85
CA GLU A 127 -20.07 -0.21 -5.04
C GLU A 127 -21.25 -1.10 -4.82
N ASP A 128 -21.07 -2.14 -4.04
CA ASP A 128 -22.12 -3.05 -3.80
C ASP A 128 -23.15 -2.51 -2.88
N ASN A 129 -22.81 -1.69 -2.09
CA ASN A 129 -23.58 -1.17 -1.17
C ASN A 129 -24.77 -1.72 -0.90
N PRO A 130 -25.05 -2.19 -0.44
CA PRO A 130 -25.98 -2.79 -0.27
C PRO A 130 -26.90 -2.36 0.48
N ASP A 131 -27.08 -1.82 0.63
CA ASP A 131 -28.00 -1.48 1.17
C ASP A 131 -28.75 -2.25 0.97
N GLY A 132 -28.37 -2.63 0.66
CA GLY A 132 -28.68 -3.36 0.36
C GLY A 132 -28.33 -4.06 -0.54
N GLY A 133 -28.44 -4.36 -1.07
CA GLY A 133 -28.10 -5.02 -1.81
C GLY A 133 -27.77 -5.37 -2.72
N SER A 134 -27.89 -5.48 -3.03
CA SER A 134 -27.71 -6.01 -3.82
C SER A 134 -27.61 -6.27 -4.72
N ASP A 135 -27.65 -6.31 -4.91
CA ASP A 135 -27.56 -6.77 -5.64
C ASP A 135 -27.56 -6.95 -6.54
N PRO A 136 -27.86 -7.07 -6.84
CA PRO A 136 -27.86 -7.46 -7.70
C PRO A 136 -27.64 -7.55 -8.62
N LYS A 137 -27.39 -7.34 -8.73
CA LYS A 137 -27.27 -7.63 -9.22
C LYS A 137 -27.03 -8.06 -9.81
N ASN A 138 -26.84 -7.90 -9.46
CA ASN A 138 -26.76 -8.45 -9.63
C ASN A 138 -26.83 -8.87 -9.94
N ALA A 139 -27.00 -8.66 -9.87
CA ALA A 139 -27.18 -9.14 -9.88
C ALA A 139 -27.20 -9.47 -10.42
N GLU A 140 -27.22 -9.22 -10.50
CA GLU A 140 -27.39 -9.61 -10.71
C GLU A 140 -27.45 -9.82 -11.24
N VAL A 141 -27.47 -9.57 -11.46
CA VAL A 141 -27.71 -9.79 -11.63
C VAL A 141 -27.88 -9.92 -11.79
N GLY A 142 -28.02 -9.71 -11.78
CA GLY A 142 -28.34 -9.82 -11.47
C GLY A 142 -28.33 -9.96 -11.40
#